data_8c902ad6ddcd5babc04a165294552f18
#
_entry.id   8c902ad6ddcd5babc04a165294552f18
#
_cell.length_a   1.000
_cell.length_b   1.000
_cell.length_c   1.000
_cell.angle_alpha   90.00
_cell.angle_beta   90.00
_cell.angle_gamma   90.00
#
_symmetry.space_group_name_H-M   'P 1'
#
loop_
_entity.id
_entity.type
_entity.pdbx_description
1 polymer ?
#
loop_
_entity_poly.entity_id
_entity_poly.type
_entity_poly.pdbx_seq_one_letter_code
_entity_poly.pdbx_strand_id
1 'polypeptide(L)'
;MKQKVKQGKALLDEYIEQCEKSYSRWQDVFDNGCFDPTWADGVNLNLVRNHILIAKKNISKLCEQEGFESPPILLREVPPKVDTEYMAKAEWLREQGTTYLTKMEGDSRFQELQQEIKRLSPKQKLRTEIQRVVCESTRLKRAVENDKLVDIRGLLRWQGEFFDNVEKALAVARELPTETFQLTLFDIA
;
A
#
# COMPACT_ATOMS: atom_id res chain seq x y z
N MET A 1 -8.56 48.18 6.15
CA MET A 1 -7.85 47.50 7.25
C MET A 1 -8.54 46.23 7.73
N LYS A 2 -9.81 46.26 8.19
CA LYS A 2 -10.54 45.07 8.69
C LYS A 2 -10.63 43.88 7.70
N GLN A 3 -10.74 44.14 6.40
CA GLN A 3 -10.86 43.09 5.38
C GLN A 3 -9.52 42.34 5.15
N LYS A 4 -8.39 43.08 5.18
CA LYS A 4 -7.03 42.52 5.05
C LYS A 4 -6.68 41.64 6.25
N VAL A 5 -7.05 42.08 7.47
CA VAL A 5 -6.84 41.26 8.70
C VAL A 5 -7.70 40.00 8.68
N LYS A 6 -8.93 40.04 8.17
CA LYS A 6 -9.77 38.86 7.98
C LYS A 6 -9.17 37.85 7.01
N GLN A 7 -8.57 38.32 5.91
CA GLN A 7 -7.88 37.47 4.93
C GLN A 7 -6.60 36.85 5.53
N GLY A 8 -5.82 37.62 6.27
CA GLY A 8 -4.62 37.14 6.96
C GLY A 8 -4.93 36.04 8.00
N LYS A 9 -6.01 36.21 8.77
CA LYS A 9 -6.44 35.21 9.75
C LYS A 9 -6.91 33.91 9.09
N ALA A 10 -7.69 33.98 8.02
CA ALA A 10 -8.12 32.80 7.28
C ALA A 10 -6.93 32.02 6.69
N LEU A 11 -5.92 32.75 6.21
CA LEU A 11 -4.69 32.14 5.70
C LEU A 11 -3.88 31.47 6.83
N LEU A 12 -3.85 32.09 8.02
CA LEU A 12 -3.21 31.48 9.20
C LEU A 12 -3.88 30.18 9.59
N ASP A 13 -5.21 30.17 9.64
CA ASP A 13 -6.01 28.99 9.98
C ASP A 13 -5.76 27.86 8.95
N GLU A 14 -5.66 28.20 7.67
CA GLU A 14 -5.32 27.24 6.61
C GLU A 14 -3.92 26.64 6.80
N TYR A 15 -2.92 27.47 7.12
CA TYR A 15 -1.55 26.96 7.36
C TYR A 15 -1.48 26.09 8.60
N ILE A 16 -2.23 26.40 9.65
CA ILE A 16 -2.32 25.57 10.87
C ILE A 16 -2.93 24.22 10.51
N GLU A 17 -4.04 24.20 9.78
CA GLU A 17 -4.71 22.97 9.34
C GLU A 17 -3.77 22.09 8.48
N GLN A 18 -3.05 22.71 7.52
CA GLN A 18 -2.05 21.99 6.71
C GLN A 18 -0.92 21.42 7.55
N CYS A 19 -0.47 22.14 8.58
CA CYS A 19 0.55 21.68 9.49
C CYS A 19 0.07 20.47 10.30
N GLU A 20 -1.14 20.51 10.85
CA GLU A 20 -1.75 19.40 11.59
C GLU A 20 -1.96 18.18 10.71
N LYS A 21 -2.46 18.35 9.48
CA LYS A 21 -2.56 17.27 8.48
C LYS A 21 -1.21 16.62 8.21
N SER A 22 -0.14 17.42 8.16
CA SER A 22 1.22 16.91 7.96
C SER A 22 1.72 16.10 9.15
N TYR A 23 1.38 16.50 10.39
CA TYR A 23 1.69 15.70 11.58
C TYR A 23 0.93 14.37 11.59
N SER A 24 -0.39 14.40 11.33
CA SER A 24 -1.19 13.17 11.25
C SER A 24 -0.65 12.24 10.16
N ARG A 25 -0.37 12.78 8.98
CA ARG A 25 0.21 12.01 7.88
C ARG A 25 1.56 11.38 8.25
N TRP A 26 2.42 12.12 8.96
CA TRP A 26 3.70 11.58 9.41
C TRP A 26 3.47 10.38 10.32
N GLN A 27 2.56 10.52 11.29
CA GLN A 27 2.22 9.44 12.23
C GLN A 27 1.63 8.23 11.50
N ASP A 28 0.66 8.45 10.63
CA ASP A 28 0.01 7.38 9.85
C ASP A 28 1.02 6.61 9.00
N VAL A 29 1.94 7.33 8.32
CA VAL A 29 2.98 6.69 7.51
C VAL A 29 3.98 5.93 8.39
N PHE A 30 4.36 6.49 9.54
CA PHE A 30 5.24 5.84 10.50
C PHE A 30 4.64 4.55 11.05
N ASP A 31 3.39 4.60 11.53
CA ASP A 31 2.68 3.45 12.11
C ASP A 31 2.38 2.37 11.07
N ASN A 32 2.28 2.76 9.82
CA ASN A 32 2.07 1.87 8.68
C ASN A 32 3.35 1.37 8.00
N GLY A 33 4.48 1.36 8.69
CA GLY A 33 5.74 0.81 8.19
C GLY A 33 6.53 1.79 7.32
N CYS A 34 6.40 3.09 7.58
CA CYS A 34 7.17 4.17 6.97
C CYS A 34 6.90 4.43 5.47
N PHE A 35 5.83 3.87 4.92
CA PHE A 35 5.43 4.08 3.53
C PHE A 35 4.00 4.60 3.40
N ASP A 36 3.80 5.62 2.56
CA ASP A 36 2.48 6.17 2.26
C ASP A 36 1.75 5.24 1.27
N PRO A 37 0.56 4.73 1.62
CA PRO A 37 -0.20 3.83 0.75
C PRO A 37 -0.76 4.51 -0.51
N THR A 38 -0.81 5.84 -0.54
CA THR A 38 -1.36 6.60 -1.67
C THR A 38 -0.36 6.82 -2.80
N TRP A 39 0.93 6.53 -2.56
CA TRP A 39 1.99 6.68 -3.54
C TRP A 39 2.54 5.31 -3.95
N ALA A 40 2.66 5.08 -5.25
CA ALA A 40 3.11 3.79 -5.80
C ALA A 40 4.50 3.36 -5.30
N ASP A 41 5.41 4.32 -5.15
CA ASP A 41 6.78 4.09 -4.70
C ASP A 41 7.01 4.37 -3.21
N GLY A 42 5.93 4.71 -2.48
CA GLY A 42 5.98 5.17 -1.09
C GLY A 42 6.52 6.59 -0.97
N VAL A 43 6.33 7.18 0.20
CA VAL A 43 6.84 8.51 0.53
C VAL A 43 7.84 8.37 1.67
N ASN A 44 9.02 8.95 1.49
CA ASN A 44 10.00 9.03 2.55
C ASN A 44 9.45 9.92 3.68
N LEU A 45 9.43 9.41 4.91
CA LEU A 45 8.97 10.13 6.10
C LEU A 45 9.69 11.47 6.31
N ASN A 46 10.96 11.57 5.93
CA ASN A 46 11.70 12.82 6.01
C ASN A 46 11.15 13.89 5.07
N LEU A 47 10.51 13.51 3.95
CA LEU A 47 9.79 14.46 3.09
C LEU A 47 8.55 15.01 3.82
N VAL A 48 7.76 14.15 4.46
CA VAL A 48 6.59 14.57 5.25
C VAL A 48 7.02 15.46 6.41
N ARG A 49 8.13 15.12 7.09
CA ARG A 49 8.75 15.97 8.11
C ARG A 49 9.12 17.35 7.56
N ASN A 50 9.66 17.43 6.36
CA ASN A 50 9.98 18.71 5.73
C ASN A 50 8.72 19.54 5.45
N HIS A 51 7.59 18.93 5.12
CA HIS A 51 6.31 19.66 4.99
C HIS A 51 5.90 20.30 6.31
N ILE A 52 6.09 19.62 7.46
CA ILE A 52 5.85 20.19 8.79
C ILE A 52 6.75 21.41 9.03
N LEU A 53 8.05 21.31 8.71
CA LEU A 53 9.00 22.40 8.88
C LEU A 53 8.62 23.63 8.03
N ILE A 54 8.24 23.40 6.77
CA ILE A 54 7.81 24.47 5.86
C ILE A 54 6.52 25.12 6.37
N ALA A 55 5.54 24.34 6.80
CA ALA A 55 4.29 24.86 7.34
C ALA A 55 4.54 25.71 8.60
N LYS A 56 5.35 25.24 9.55
CA LYS A 56 5.72 26.01 10.75
C LYS A 56 6.43 27.31 10.40
N LYS A 57 7.35 27.28 9.43
CA LYS A 57 8.03 28.49 8.94
C LYS A 57 7.05 29.50 8.34
N ASN A 58 6.07 29.05 7.56
CA ASN A 58 5.07 29.91 6.95
C ASN A 58 4.15 30.53 8.03
N ILE A 59 3.74 29.76 9.03
CA ILE A 59 2.96 30.23 10.18
C ILE A 59 3.73 31.32 10.94
N SER A 60 4.98 31.05 11.32
CA SER A 60 5.82 32.01 12.04
C SER A 60 5.95 33.32 11.28
N LYS A 61 6.28 33.22 9.97
CA LYS A 61 6.45 34.39 9.10
C LYS A 61 5.14 35.20 8.98
N LEU A 62 3.99 34.53 8.87
CA LEU A 62 2.71 35.23 8.77
C LEU A 62 2.35 35.90 10.09
N CYS A 63 2.57 35.26 11.23
CA CYS A 63 2.36 35.85 12.56
C CYS A 63 3.24 37.13 12.75
N GLU A 64 4.52 37.07 12.37
CA GLU A 64 5.43 38.20 12.42
C GLU A 64 4.98 39.37 11.51
N GLN A 65 4.52 39.05 10.30
CA GLN A 65 4.10 40.06 9.33
C GLN A 65 2.78 40.77 9.68
N GLU A 66 1.84 40.01 10.22
CA GLU A 66 0.48 40.53 10.49
C GLU A 66 0.26 40.85 11.98
N GLY A 67 1.28 40.61 12.84
CA GLY A 67 1.20 40.86 14.29
C GLY A 67 0.24 39.91 15.02
N PHE A 68 0.07 38.68 14.52
CA PHE A 68 -0.74 37.67 15.19
C PHE A 68 0.01 37.01 16.35
N GLU A 69 -0.74 36.56 17.34
CA GLU A 69 -0.22 35.75 18.42
C GLU A 69 0.25 34.40 17.86
N SER A 70 1.38 33.88 18.39
CA SER A 70 1.96 32.61 17.96
C SER A 70 1.06 31.43 18.36
N PRO A 71 0.55 30.66 17.41
CA PRO A 71 -0.33 29.53 17.72
C PRO A 71 0.43 28.36 18.38
N PRO A 72 -0.24 27.54 19.22
CA PRO A 72 0.38 26.42 19.95
C PRO A 72 1.10 25.40 19.06
N ILE A 73 0.67 25.26 17.80
CA ILE A 73 1.29 24.34 16.84
C ILE A 73 2.79 24.64 16.61
N LEU A 74 3.22 25.88 16.81
CA LEU A 74 4.63 26.25 16.71
C LEU A 74 5.47 25.66 17.83
N LEU A 75 4.88 25.40 19.00
CA LEU A 75 5.55 24.80 20.16
C LEU A 75 5.64 23.26 20.04
N ARG A 76 4.80 22.64 19.20
CA ARG A 76 4.82 21.20 19.01
C ARG A 76 6.16 20.75 18.39
N GLU A 77 6.79 19.74 18.98
CA GLU A 77 8.05 19.20 18.47
C GLU A 77 7.91 18.67 17.05
N VAL A 78 8.93 18.94 16.24
CA VAL A 78 9.00 18.35 14.90
C VAL A 78 9.46 16.91 15.02
N PRO A 79 8.77 15.95 14.37
CA PRO A 79 9.18 14.55 14.42
C PRO A 79 10.66 14.36 14.06
N PRO A 80 11.34 13.37 14.65
CA PRO A 80 12.76 13.11 14.36
C PRO A 80 12.96 12.71 12.90
N LYS A 81 14.21 12.81 12.44
CA LYS A 81 14.60 12.11 11.21
C LYS A 81 14.55 10.60 11.46
N VAL A 82 14.02 9.88 10.49
CA VAL A 82 13.87 8.42 10.57
C VAL A 82 14.99 7.77 9.77
N ASP A 83 16.10 7.52 10.41
CA ASP A 83 17.21 6.80 9.80
C ASP A 83 17.18 5.32 10.16
N THR A 84 17.29 5.00 11.44
CA THR A 84 17.38 3.61 11.92
C THR A 84 16.02 2.91 11.98
N GLU A 85 14.99 3.57 12.49
CA GLU A 85 13.66 2.95 12.58
C GLU A 85 13.00 2.77 11.22
N TYR A 86 13.21 3.72 10.30
CA TYR A 86 12.78 3.59 8.91
C TYR A 86 13.39 2.34 8.26
N MET A 87 14.72 2.19 8.39
CA MET A 87 15.43 1.05 7.82
C MET A 87 15.00 -0.27 8.46
N ALA A 88 14.84 -0.31 9.79
CA ALA A 88 14.39 -1.50 10.49
C ALA A 88 12.97 -1.94 10.05
N LYS A 89 12.04 -0.98 9.91
CA LYS A 89 10.69 -1.29 9.42
C LYS A 89 10.67 -1.68 7.94
N ALA A 90 11.50 -1.08 7.10
CA ALA A 90 11.65 -1.48 5.71
C ALA A 90 12.20 -2.91 5.60
N GLU A 91 13.20 -3.23 6.40
CA GLU A 91 13.80 -4.56 6.45
C GLU A 91 12.81 -5.60 6.97
N TRP A 92 12.07 -5.28 8.03
CA TRP A 92 10.97 -6.10 8.52
C TRP A 92 9.93 -6.39 7.43
N LEU A 93 9.52 -5.40 6.63
CA LEU A 93 8.57 -5.60 5.53
C LEU A 93 9.12 -6.53 4.45
N ARG A 94 10.41 -6.41 4.10
CA ARG A 94 11.08 -7.32 3.17
C ARG A 94 11.05 -8.76 3.68
N GLU A 95 11.42 -8.92 4.95
CA GLU A 95 11.42 -10.22 5.62
C GLU A 95 10.02 -10.85 5.67
N GLN A 96 9.02 -10.07 6.08
CA GLN A 96 7.63 -10.53 6.10
C GLN A 96 7.10 -10.86 4.70
N GLY A 97 7.43 -10.03 3.70
CA GLY A 97 7.06 -10.28 2.30
C GLY A 97 7.66 -11.58 1.77
N THR A 98 8.95 -11.80 2.04
CA THR A 98 9.65 -13.04 1.66
C THR A 98 9.06 -14.26 2.39
N THR A 99 8.77 -14.13 3.67
CA THR A 99 8.13 -15.18 4.47
C THR A 99 6.75 -15.53 3.92
N TYR A 100 5.96 -14.52 3.57
CA TYR A 100 4.64 -14.74 2.97
C TYR A 100 4.74 -15.44 1.61
N LEU A 101 5.66 -15.00 0.75
CA LEU A 101 5.92 -15.62 -0.55
C LEU A 101 6.31 -17.09 -0.40
N THR A 102 7.24 -17.40 0.49
CA THR A 102 7.69 -18.78 0.78
C THR A 102 6.53 -19.63 1.29
N LYS A 103 5.71 -19.11 2.21
CA LYS A 103 4.55 -19.82 2.73
C LYS A 103 3.51 -20.09 1.63
N MET A 104 3.28 -19.13 0.77
CA MET A 104 2.36 -19.25 -0.37
C MET A 104 2.85 -20.33 -1.35
N GLU A 105 4.11 -20.28 -1.74
CA GLU A 105 4.70 -21.24 -2.69
C GLU A 105 4.81 -22.66 -2.10
N GLY A 106 4.96 -22.76 -0.78
CA GLY A 106 4.98 -24.03 -0.05
C GLY A 106 3.60 -24.61 0.29
N ASP A 107 2.50 -23.87 0.11
CA ASP A 107 1.15 -24.37 0.40
C ASP A 107 0.73 -25.40 -0.66
N SER A 108 0.44 -26.62 -0.22
CA SER A 108 0.08 -27.74 -1.10
C SER A 108 -1.20 -27.47 -1.91
N ARG A 109 -2.16 -26.75 -1.33
CA ARG A 109 -3.43 -26.39 -2.00
C ARG A 109 -3.17 -25.37 -3.10
N PHE A 110 -2.26 -24.41 -2.87
CA PHE A 110 -1.86 -23.44 -3.89
C PHE A 110 -1.11 -24.13 -5.04
N GLN A 111 -0.22 -25.06 -4.74
CA GLN A 111 0.49 -25.84 -5.75
C GLN A 111 -0.49 -26.69 -6.58
N GLU A 112 -1.45 -27.35 -5.93
CA GLU A 112 -2.50 -28.11 -6.61
C GLU A 112 -3.35 -27.19 -7.50
N LEU A 113 -3.77 -26.03 -6.98
CA LEU A 113 -4.51 -25.02 -7.78
C LEU A 113 -3.73 -24.61 -9.03
N GLN A 114 -2.42 -24.42 -8.91
CA GLN A 114 -1.59 -24.11 -10.07
C GLN A 114 -1.58 -25.23 -11.12
N GLN A 115 -1.63 -26.50 -10.69
CA GLN A 115 -1.73 -27.63 -11.63
C GLN A 115 -3.11 -27.67 -12.31
N GLU A 116 -4.18 -27.47 -11.52
CA GLU A 116 -5.54 -27.41 -12.08
C GLU A 116 -5.69 -26.27 -13.10
N ILE A 117 -5.16 -25.07 -12.77
CA ILE A 117 -5.20 -23.92 -13.70
C ILE A 117 -4.53 -24.20 -15.05
N LYS A 118 -3.48 -25.02 -15.08
CA LYS A 118 -2.84 -25.40 -16.36
C LYS A 118 -3.77 -26.16 -17.29
N ARG A 119 -4.71 -26.91 -16.72
CA ARG A 119 -5.68 -27.76 -17.43
C ARG A 119 -6.92 -26.99 -17.91
N LEU A 120 -7.15 -25.79 -17.41
CA LEU A 120 -8.30 -24.96 -17.71
C LEU A 120 -8.12 -24.17 -19.01
N SER A 121 -9.21 -23.99 -19.74
CA SER A 121 -9.26 -23.06 -20.86
C SER A 121 -9.08 -21.60 -20.45
N PRO A 122 -8.65 -20.70 -21.36
CA PRO A 122 -8.51 -19.28 -21.07
C PRO A 122 -9.79 -18.67 -20.47
N LYS A 123 -10.98 -19.10 -20.95
CA LYS A 123 -12.27 -18.61 -20.48
C LYS A 123 -12.59 -19.06 -19.04
N GLN A 124 -12.23 -20.28 -18.69
CA GLN A 124 -12.42 -20.85 -17.36
C GLN A 124 -11.49 -20.18 -16.33
N LYS A 125 -10.25 -19.81 -16.75
CA LYS A 125 -9.30 -19.07 -15.90
C LYS A 125 -9.79 -17.68 -15.46
N LEU A 126 -10.82 -17.14 -16.11
CA LEU A 126 -11.44 -15.86 -15.77
C LEU A 126 -12.50 -15.97 -14.65
N ARG A 127 -12.72 -17.16 -14.08
CA ARG A 127 -13.58 -17.28 -12.89
C ARG A 127 -13.02 -16.43 -11.75
N THR A 128 -13.90 -15.69 -11.10
CA THR A 128 -13.54 -14.67 -10.10
C THR A 128 -12.63 -15.21 -9.00
N GLU A 129 -12.93 -16.40 -8.49
CA GLU A 129 -12.19 -17.07 -7.43
C GLU A 129 -10.75 -17.38 -7.86
N ILE A 130 -10.61 -17.96 -9.06
CA ILE A 130 -9.31 -18.31 -9.64
C ILE A 130 -8.50 -17.05 -9.95
N GLN A 131 -9.13 -16.08 -10.61
CA GLN A 131 -8.48 -14.85 -11.03
C GLN A 131 -7.98 -14.04 -9.82
N ARG A 132 -8.75 -13.98 -8.74
CA ARG A 132 -8.36 -13.30 -7.50
C ARG A 132 -7.03 -13.87 -6.97
N VAL A 133 -6.92 -15.18 -6.83
CA VAL A 133 -5.71 -15.84 -6.34
C VAL A 133 -4.53 -15.63 -7.29
N VAL A 134 -4.75 -15.77 -8.60
CA VAL A 134 -3.71 -15.56 -9.62
C VAL A 134 -3.20 -14.12 -9.60
N CYS A 135 -4.08 -13.14 -9.52
CA CYS A 135 -3.68 -11.73 -9.47
C CYS A 135 -2.90 -11.40 -8.19
N GLU A 136 -3.38 -11.87 -7.04
CA GLU A 136 -2.75 -11.59 -5.75
C GLU A 136 -1.39 -12.27 -5.62
N SER A 137 -1.28 -13.54 -5.99
CA SER A 137 0.01 -14.27 -5.99
C SER A 137 1.02 -13.64 -6.93
N THR A 138 0.60 -13.24 -8.12
CA THR A 138 1.47 -12.54 -9.09
C THR A 138 1.93 -11.19 -8.55
N ARG A 139 1.02 -10.45 -7.90
CA ARG A 139 1.33 -9.16 -7.29
C ARG A 139 2.33 -9.31 -6.15
N LEU A 140 2.14 -10.31 -5.27
CA LEU A 140 3.07 -10.57 -4.17
C LEU A 140 4.46 -10.89 -4.69
N LYS A 141 4.56 -11.82 -5.66
CA LYS A 141 5.83 -12.19 -6.26
C LYS A 141 6.56 -10.98 -6.84
N ARG A 142 5.87 -10.18 -7.65
CA ARG A 142 6.44 -8.94 -8.23
C ARG A 142 6.82 -7.91 -7.18
N ALA A 143 6.04 -7.79 -6.11
CA ALA A 143 6.32 -6.85 -5.04
C ALA A 143 7.60 -7.21 -4.28
N VAL A 144 7.81 -8.51 -4.00
CA VAL A 144 9.03 -9.01 -3.35
C VAL A 144 10.24 -8.89 -4.28
N GLU A 145 10.12 -9.34 -5.53
CA GLU A 145 11.21 -9.29 -6.53
C GLU A 145 11.70 -7.87 -6.84
N ASN A 146 10.80 -6.89 -6.79
CA ASN A 146 11.11 -5.48 -7.13
C ASN A 146 11.17 -4.56 -5.91
N ASP A 147 11.23 -5.08 -4.69
CA ASP A 147 11.29 -4.32 -3.43
C ASP A 147 10.19 -3.27 -3.28
N LYS A 148 8.96 -3.60 -3.71
CA LYS A 148 7.80 -2.71 -3.63
C LYS A 148 7.13 -2.79 -2.26
N LEU A 149 7.73 -2.16 -1.27
CA LEU A 149 7.37 -2.28 0.15
C LEU A 149 5.92 -1.84 0.45
N VAL A 150 5.38 -0.86 -0.28
CA VAL A 150 3.98 -0.44 -0.16
C VAL A 150 3.02 -1.56 -0.56
N ASP A 151 3.34 -2.25 -1.65
CA ASP A 151 2.53 -3.39 -2.11
C ASP A 151 2.65 -4.58 -1.15
N ILE A 152 3.86 -4.89 -0.68
CA ILE A 152 4.09 -5.93 0.35
C ILE A 152 3.23 -5.66 1.57
N ARG A 153 3.28 -4.45 2.12
CA ARG A 153 2.47 -4.06 3.27
C ARG A 153 0.97 -4.21 3.03
N GLY A 154 0.49 -3.79 1.86
CA GLY A 154 -0.90 -3.95 1.47
C GLY A 154 -1.34 -5.42 1.44
N LEU A 155 -0.50 -6.28 0.87
CA LEU A 155 -0.76 -7.73 0.75
C LEU A 155 -0.69 -8.46 2.10
N LEU A 156 0.23 -8.08 2.99
CA LEU A 156 0.31 -8.66 4.33
C LEU A 156 -0.97 -8.50 5.15
N ARG A 157 -1.76 -7.44 4.93
CA ARG A 157 -3.05 -7.22 5.61
C ARG A 157 -4.09 -8.30 5.27
N TRP A 158 -4.01 -8.88 4.08
CA TRP A 158 -4.98 -9.82 3.54
C TRP A 158 -4.44 -11.24 3.47
N GLN A 159 -3.26 -11.50 4.07
CA GLN A 159 -2.60 -12.81 4.03
C GLN A 159 -3.51 -13.96 4.50
N GLY A 160 -4.32 -13.75 5.53
CA GLY A 160 -5.28 -14.77 6.02
C GLY A 160 -6.32 -15.12 4.96
N GLU A 161 -6.94 -14.08 4.36
CA GLU A 161 -7.95 -14.27 3.33
C GLU A 161 -7.42 -14.92 2.04
N PHE A 162 -6.13 -14.74 1.74
CA PHE A 162 -5.53 -15.37 0.57
C PHE A 162 -5.64 -16.89 0.62
N PHE A 163 -5.31 -17.52 1.74
CA PHE A 163 -5.36 -18.97 1.87
C PHE A 163 -6.79 -19.51 1.85
N ASP A 164 -7.75 -18.77 2.38
CA ASP A 164 -9.19 -19.08 2.24
C ASP A 164 -9.65 -18.97 0.78
N ASN A 165 -9.15 -17.98 0.05
CA ASN A 165 -9.43 -17.83 -1.38
C ASN A 165 -8.79 -18.93 -2.22
N VAL A 166 -7.61 -19.42 -1.85
CA VAL A 166 -6.97 -20.59 -2.49
C VAL A 166 -7.86 -21.82 -2.39
N GLU A 167 -8.42 -22.09 -1.21
CA GLU A 167 -9.30 -23.24 -1.01
C GLU A 167 -10.57 -23.13 -1.87
N LYS A 168 -11.21 -21.95 -1.90
CA LYS A 168 -12.39 -21.69 -2.75
C LYS A 168 -12.06 -21.83 -4.24
N ALA A 169 -10.94 -21.27 -4.67
CA ALA A 169 -10.51 -21.34 -6.06
C ALA A 169 -10.18 -22.77 -6.49
N LEU A 170 -9.59 -23.56 -5.61
CA LEU A 170 -9.29 -24.98 -5.85
C LEU A 170 -10.58 -25.81 -5.99
N ALA A 171 -11.56 -25.59 -5.12
CA ALA A 171 -12.86 -26.23 -5.24
C ALA A 171 -13.51 -25.93 -6.59
N VAL A 172 -13.55 -24.64 -6.99
CA VAL A 172 -14.08 -24.24 -8.29
C VAL A 172 -13.30 -24.87 -9.45
N ALA A 173 -11.96 -24.88 -9.39
CA ALA A 173 -11.13 -25.41 -10.47
C ALA A 173 -11.32 -26.93 -10.68
N ARG A 174 -11.54 -27.70 -9.61
CA ARG A 174 -11.81 -29.15 -9.67
C ARG A 174 -13.15 -29.48 -10.30
N GLU A 175 -14.16 -28.61 -10.16
CA GLU A 175 -15.48 -28.80 -10.73
C GLU A 175 -15.55 -28.45 -12.22
N LEU A 176 -14.60 -27.69 -12.74
CA LEU A 176 -14.60 -27.26 -14.12
C LEU A 176 -14.16 -28.40 -15.06
N PRO A 177 -14.92 -28.65 -16.15
CA PRO A 177 -14.57 -29.69 -17.09
C PRO A 177 -13.24 -29.41 -17.77
N THR A 178 -12.40 -30.42 -17.90
CA THR A 178 -11.20 -30.37 -18.71
C THR A 178 -11.61 -30.21 -20.19
N GLU A 179 -11.01 -29.28 -20.93
CA GLU A 179 -11.21 -29.27 -22.39
C GLU A 179 -10.66 -30.59 -22.96
N THR A 180 -11.57 -31.51 -23.24
CA THR A 180 -11.30 -32.57 -24.22
C THR A 180 -11.28 -31.88 -25.57
N PHE A 181 -10.12 -31.83 -26.21
CA PHE A 181 -10.03 -31.57 -27.65
C PHE A 181 -10.86 -32.67 -28.34
N GLN A 182 -12.10 -32.40 -28.64
CA GLN A 182 -12.80 -33.13 -29.68
C GLN A 182 -12.14 -32.69 -30.98
N LEU A 183 -11.18 -33.48 -31.43
CA LEU A 183 -10.79 -33.48 -32.84
C LEU A 183 -12.07 -33.76 -33.62
N THR A 184 -12.67 -32.75 -34.19
CA THR A 184 -13.76 -32.91 -35.12
C THR A 184 -13.20 -33.62 -36.34
N LEU A 185 -13.96 -34.54 -36.93
CA LEU A 185 -13.58 -35.33 -38.11
C LEU A 185 -13.10 -34.48 -39.31
N PHE A 186 -13.22 -33.16 -39.24
CA PHE A 186 -12.78 -32.18 -40.22
C PHE A 186 -11.31 -31.75 -40.07
N ASP A 187 -10.64 -32.09 -38.97
CA ASP A 187 -9.22 -31.79 -38.75
C ASP A 187 -8.28 -32.89 -39.30
N ILE A 188 -8.83 -33.91 -39.97
CA ILE A 188 -8.09 -35.09 -40.51
C ILE A 188 -8.24 -35.17 -42.06
N ALA A 189 -8.53 -34.07 -42.72
CA ALA A 189 -8.62 -34.07 -44.19
C ALA A 189 -7.48 -33.26 -44.82
#